data_39e7100eb49df650ec4c6b12485a2cda
#
_entry.id   39e7100eb49df650ec4c6b12485a2cda
#
_cell.length_a   1.000
_cell.length_b   1.000
_cell.length_c   1.000
_cell.angle_alpha   90.00
_cell.angle_beta   90.00
_cell.angle_gamma   90.00
#
_symmetry.space_group_name_H-M   'P 1'
#
loop_
_entity.id
_entity.type
_entity.pdbx_description
1 polymer ?
#
loop_
_entity_poly.entity_id
_entity_poly.type
_entity_poly.pdbx_seq_one_letter_code
_entity_poly.pdbx_strand_id
1 'polypeptide(L)'
;MGKDEPSFIEPDRCNCTALRKASRRMSQFYDSTLVPSGLRSTQFAMLAELDRRADTPPTIRELSEALVMDQSTIGQNLRPLGREGLISLVQDEADRRSRRVKITKAGRSRLADARPLWSVAQQRFEDGFGKRAAAELRSILVNNARGQSLAVEGDLPPS
;
A
#
# COMPACT_ATOMS: atom_id res chain seq x y z
N MET A 1 27.43 -3.61 -38.93
CA MET A 1 26.94 -4.63 -38.00
C MET A 1 25.70 -4.06 -37.32
N GLY A 2 24.53 -4.40 -37.89
CA GLY A 2 23.25 -3.99 -37.32
C GLY A 2 23.05 -4.69 -35.99
N LYS A 3 22.85 -3.93 -34.91
CA LYS A 3 22.30 -4.48 -33.70
C LYS A 3 20.83 -4.78 -33.98
N ASP A 4 20.48 -6.06 -34.04
CA ASP A 4 19.08 -6.48 -33.99
C ASP A 4 18.49 -5.98 -32.67
N GLU A 5 17.95 -4.77 -32.63
CA GLU A 5 17.03 -4.38 -31.56
C GLU A 5 15.79 -5.27 -31.71
N PRO A 6 15.40 -5.99 -30.68
CA PRO A 6 14.20 -6.80 -30.75
C PRO A 6 13.01 -5.92 -31.11
N SER A 7 12.34 -6.27 -32.19
CA SER A 7 11.22 -5.50 -32.76
C SER A 7 9.99 -5.44 -31.84
N PHE A 8 10.03 -6.09 -30.69
CA PHE A 8 8.98 -6.07 -29.66
C PHE A 8 9.61 -6.23 -28.27
N ILE A 9 8.97 -5.64 -27.27
CA ILE A 9 9.36 -5.77 -25.86
C ILE A 9 8.68 -7.02 -25.29
N GLU A 10 9.48 -8.04 -24.92
CA GLU A 10 8.96 -9.18 -24.18
C GLU A 10 8.42 -8.72 -22.81
N PRO A 11 7.11 -8.94 -22.52
CA PRO A 11 6.50 -8.42 -21.30
C PRO A 11 7.21 -8.84 -19.99
N ASP A 12 7.80 -10.04 -19.98
CA ASP A 12 8.48 -10.58 -18.79
C ASP A 12 9.90 -9.99 -18.59
N ARG A 13 10.46 -9.32 -19.60
CA ARG A 13 11.72 -8.56 -19.48
C ARG A 13 11.50 -7.12 -19.00
N CYS A 14 10.27 -6.64 -19.02
CA CYS A 14 9.93 -5.31 -18.53
C CYS A 14 9.76 -5.32 -17.00
N ASN A 15 10.65 -4.65 -16.28
CA ASN A 15 10.60 -4.56 -14.81
C ASN A 15 9.26 -4.01 -14.30
N CYS A 16 8.71 -2.98 -14.95
CA CYS A 16 7.41 -2.41 -14.59
C CYS A 16 6.28 -3.43 -14.74
N THR A 17 6.25 -4.16 -15.85
CA THR A 17 5.24 -5.21 -16.10
C THR A 17 5.39 -6.35 -15.10
N ALA A 18 6.60 -6.80 -14.80
CA ALA A 18 6.87 -7.85 -13.83
C ALA A 18 6.40 -7.46 -12.42
N LEU A 19 6.75 -6.25 -11.97
CA LEU A 19 6.32 -5.73 -10.67
C LEU A 19 4.79 -5.58 -10.59
N ARG A 20 4.14 -5.11 -11.64
CA ARG A 20 2.66 -4.99 -11.69
C ARG A 20 1.98 -6.36 -11.64
N LYS A 21 2.48 -7.35 -12.36
CA LYS A 21 1.97 -8.73 -12.30
C LYS A 21 2.12 -9.31 -10.90
N ALA A 22 3.31 -9.18 -10.31
CA ALA A 22 3.60 -9.64 -8.97
C ALA A 22 2.71 -8.93 -7.93
N SER A 23 2.59 -7.60 -7.97
CA SER A 23 1.74 -6.81 -7.08
C SER A 23 0.28 -7.26 -7.13
N ARG A 24 -0.29 -7.45 -8.33
CA ARG A 24 -1.67 -7.96 -8.48
C ARG A 24 -1.84 -9.35 -7.88
N ARG A 25 -0.88 -10.26 -8.13
CA ARG A 25 -0.92 -11.62 -7.57
C ARG A 25 -0.84 -11.61 -6.06
N MET A 26 0.03 -10.77 -5.51
CA MET A 26 0.16 -10.60 -4.06
C MET A 26 -1.11 -10.04 -3.44
N SER A 27 -1.71 -9.01 -4.04
CA SER A 27 -2.98 -8.45 -3.57
C SER A 27 -4.08 -9.51 -3.52
N GLN A 28 -4.23 -10.32 -4.58
CA GLN A 28 -5.21 -11.41 -4.60
C GLN A 28 -4.95 -12.45 -3.50
N PHE A 29 -3.68 -12.79 -3.27
CA PHE A 29 -3.28 -13.75 -2.24
C PHE A 29 -3.62 -13.24 -0.84
N TYR A 30 -3.25 -11.99 -0.50
CA TYR A 30 -3.58 -11.41 0.79
C TYR A 30 -5.08 -11.16 0.95
N ASP A 31 -5.75 -10.67 -0.09
CA ASP A 31 -7.21 -10.46 -0.07
C ASP A 31 -7.95 -11.77 0.23
N SER A 32 -7.56 -12.88 -0.40
CA SER A 32 -8.20 -14.18 -0.15
C SER A 32 -8.06 -14.65 1.30
N THR A 33 -6.94 -14.35 1.95
CA THR A 33 -6.70 -14.70 3.35
C THR A 33 -7.43 -13.76 4.32
N LEU A 34 -7.60 -12.49 3.93
CA LEU A 34 -8.28 -11.47 4.74
C LEU A 34 -9.81 -11.52 4.67
N VAL A 35 -10.40 -12.29 3.74
CA VAL A 35 -11.88 -12.39 3.55
C VAL A 35 -12.67 -12.45 4.86
N PRO A 36 -12.30 -13.28 5.88
CA PRO A 36 -13.09 -13.36 7.11
C PRO A 36 -13.16 -12.07 7.92
N SER A 37 -12.21 -11.15 7.73
CA SER A 37 -12.21 -9.83 8.38
C SER A 37 -13.10 -8.82 7.66
N GLY A 38 -13.52 -9.10 6.42
CA GLY A 38 -14.22 -8.15 5.57
C GLY A 38 -13.32 -7.05 4.99
N LEU A 39 -12.00 -7.13 5.19
CA LEU A 39 -11.03 -6.17 4.67
C LEU A 39 -10.31 -6.73 3.44
N ARG A 40 -9.97 -5.83 2.52
CA ARG A 40 -8.97 -6.08 1.49
C ARG A 40 -7.58 -5.65 1.99
N SER A 41 -6.54 -6.17 1.37
CA SER A 41 -5.13 -5.85 1.70
C SER A 41 -4.84 -4.35 1.71
N THR A 42 -5.38 -3.60 0.75
CA THR A 42 -5.25 -2.13 0.70
C THR A 42 -5.92 -1.45 1.90
N GLN A 43 -7.13 -1.90 2.27
CA GLN A 43 -7.86 -1.36 3.43
C GLN A 43 -7.17 -1.72 4.74
N PHE A 44 -6.65 -2.94 4.85
CA PHE A 44 -5.82 -3.35 5.99
C PHE A 44 -4.60 -2.44 6.14
N ALA A 45 -3.87 -2.18 5.05
CA ALA A 45 -2.72 -1.28 5.05
C ALA A 45 -3.09 0.15 5.48
N MET A 46 -4.23 0.67 5.01
CA MET A 46 -4.74 1.98 5.42
C MET A 46 -5.06 2.02 6.91
N LEU A 47 -5.81 1.06 7.43
CA LEU A 47 -6.14 1.01 8.85
C LEU A 47 -4.90 0.85 9.72
N ALA A 48 -3.92 0.04 9.29
CA ALA A 48 -2.65 -0.13 9.99
C ALA A 48 -1.84 1.18 10.05
N GLU A 49 -1.78 1.94 8.95
CA GLU A 49 -1.11 3.24 8.91
C GLU A 49 -1.84 4.27 9.78
N LEU A 50 -3.17 4.28 9.77
CA LEU A 50 -3.97 5.17 10.62
C LEU A 50 -3.83 4.82 12.11
N ASP A 51 -3.74 3.55 12.46
CA ASP A 51 -3.51 3.10 13.84
C ASP A 51 -2.12 3.49 14.33
N ARG A 52 -1.10 3.36 13.48
CA ARG A 52 0.27 3.80 13.75
C ARG A 52 0.38 5.30 14.01
N ARG A 53 -0.49 6.09 13.36
CA ARG A 53 -0.57 7.56 13.47
C ARG A 53 -1.74 8.04 14.32
N ALA A 54 -2.20 7.24 15.26
CA ALA A 54 -3.40 7.57 16.06
C ALA A 54 -3.30 8.92 16.78
N ASP A 55 -2.10 9.28 17.26
CA ASP A 55 -1.84 10.55 17.97
C ASP A 55 -1.74 11.75 17.02
N THR A 56 -1.34 11.53 15.78
CA THR A 56 -1.20 12.55 14.73
C THR A 56 -1.87 12.08 13.44
N PRO A 57 -3.21 12.07 13.39
CA PRO A 57 -3.94 11.56 12.25
C PRO A 57 -3.52 12.25 10.94
N PRO A 58 -3.24 11.50 9.88
CA PRO A 58 -2.78 12.05 8.62
C PRO A 58 -3.92 12.75 7.87
N THR A 59 -3.57 13.72 7.04
CA THR A 59 -4.43 14.20 5.96
C THR A 59 -4.52 13.13 4.85
N ILE A 60 -5.49 13.28 3.93
CA ILE A 60 -5.60 12.39 2.76
C ILE A 60 -4.32 12.44 1.92
N ARG A 61 -3.70 13.62 1.79
CA ARG A 61 -2.43 13.81 1.09
C ARG A 61 -1.30 13.04 1.77
N GLU A 62 -1.10 13.23 3.07
CA GLU A 62 -0.07 12.52 3.84
C GLU A 62 -0.26 11.00 3.81
N LEU A 63 -1.52 10.52 3.80
CA LEU A 63 -1.83 9.10 3.67
C LEU A 63 -1.48 8.58 2.26
N SER A 64 -1.74 9.38 1.22
CA SER A 64 -1.40 9.03 -0.17
C SER A 64 0.11 8.96 -0.37
N GLU A 65 0.87 9.88 0.20
CA GLU A 65 2.33 9.86 0.18
C GLU A 65 2.90 8.64 0.93
N ALA A 66 2.37 8.35 2.12
CA ALA A 66 2.83 7.22 2.94
C ALA A 66 2.59 5.85 2.27
N LEU A 67 1.48 5.71 1.53
CA LEU A 67 1.10 4.47 0.85
C LEU A 67 1.51 4.44 -0.64
N VAL A 68 2.12 5.51 -1.13
CA VAL A 68 2.51 5.68 -2.55
C VAL A 68 1.32 5.42 -3.48
N MET A 69 0.19 6.07 -3.19
CA MET A 69 -1.06 5.95 -3.93
C MET A 69 -1.57 7.33 -4.29
N ASP A 70 -2.26 7.45 -5.44
CA ASP A 70 -2.93 8.70 -5.76
C ASP A 70 -4.12 8.99 -4.81
N GLN A 71 -4.45 10.27 -4.63
CA GLN A 71 -5.50 10.68 -3.69
C GLN A 71 -6.89 10.17 -4.08
N SER A 72 -7.15 9.97 -5.38
CA SER A 72 -8.44 9.44 -5.84
C SER A 72 -8.60 7.97 -5.45
N THR A 73 -7.55 7.17 -5.57
CA THR A 73 -7.50 5.78 -5.12
C THR A 73 -7.65 5.68 -3.60
N ILE A 74 -6.96 6.55 -2.84
CA ILE A 74 -7.16 6.66 -1.39
C ILE A 74 -8.65 6.95 -1.08
N GLY A 75 -9.23 7.97 -1.72
CA GLY A 75 -10.63 8.35 -1.51
C GLY A 75 -11.61 7.20 -1.81
N GLN A 76 -11.39 6.46 -2.88
CA GLN A 76 -12.22 5.29 -3.23
C GLN A 76 -12.16 4.18 -2.16
N ASN A 77 -11.00 3.95 -1.57
CA ASN A 77 -10.82 2.94 -0.52
C ASN A 77 -11.31 3.43 0.86
N LEU A 78 -11.22 4.73 1.16
CA LEU A 78 -11.73 5.30 2.41
C LEU A 78 -13.27 5.32 2.47
N ARG A 79 -13.96 5.45 1.33
CA ARG A 79 -15.43 5.51 1.31
C ARG A 79 -16.11 4.30 1.97
N PRO A 80 -15.79 3.03 1.61
CA PRO A 80 -16.37 1.89 2.30
C PRO A 80 -15.99 1.84 3.78
N LEU A 81 -14.75 2.16 4.15
CA LEU A 81 -14.31 2.21 5.55
C LEU A 81 -15.10 3.25 6.36
N GLY A 82 -15.38 4.41 5.75
CA GLY A 82 -16.22 5.45 6.37
C GLY A 82 -17.67 5.02 6.52
N ARG A 83 -18.26 4.37 5.51
CA ARG A 83 -19.63 3.85 5.57
C ARG A 83 -19.81 2.78 6.65
N GLU A 84 -18.79 1.96 6.89
CA GLU A 84 -18.78 0.95 7.95
C GLU A 84 -18.39 1.54 9.33
N GLY A 85 -18.13 2.85 9.42
CA GLY A 85 -17.76 3.49 10.67
C GLY A 85 -16.37 3.12 11.20
N LEU A 86 -15.49 2.58 10.34
CA LEU A 86 -14.13 2.16 10.73
C LEU A 86 -13.16 3.34 10.78
N ILE A 87 -13.48 4.40 10.07
CA ILE A 87 -12.76 5.68 10.08
C ILE A 87 -13.71 6.85 10.23
N SER A 88 -13.18 7.99 10.64
CA SER A 88 -13.87 9.29 10.63
C SER A 88 -12.99 10.33 9.95
N LEU A 89 -13.63 11.29 9.29
CA LEU A 89 -12.97 12.45 8.71
C LEU A 89 -13.23 13.65 9.61
N VAL A 90 -12.17 14.27 10.10
CA VAL A 90 -12.23 15.48 10.90
C VAL A 90 -11.57 16.62 10.14
N GLN A 91 -12.06 17.86 10.36
CA GLN A 91 -11.44 19.02 9.75
C GLN A 91 -10.05 19.25 10.35
N ASP A 92 -9.07 19.62 9.53
CA ASP A 92 -7.75 20.01 10.02
C ASP A 92 -7.84 21.39 10.68
N GLU A 93 -7.31 21.51 11.89
CA GLU A 93 -7.31 22.77 12.63
C GLU A 93 -6.39 23.82 11.98
N ALA A 94 -5.31 23.37 11.33
CA ALA A 94 -4.34 24.24 10.68
C ALA A 94 -4.78 24.66 9.26
N ASP A 95 -5.52 23.80 8.54
CA ASP A 95 -6.05 24.09 7.21
C ASP A 95 -7.48 23.56 7.08
N ARG A 96 -8.45 24.49 7.19
CA ARG A 96 -9.88 24.17 7.09
C ARG A 96 -10.32 23.56 5.76
N ARG A 97 -9.50 23.62 4.72
CA ARG A 97 -9.75 22.97 3.42
C ARG A 97 -9.31 21.51 3.42
N SER A 98 -8.48 21.11 4.37
CA SER A 98 -7.95 19.79 4.53
C SER A 98 -8.75 18.97 5.55
N ARG A 99 -8.78 17.66 5.37
CA ARG A 99 -9.39 16.72 6.31
C ARG A 99 -8.37 15.69 6.76
N ARG A 100 -8.40 15.41 8.07
CA ARG A 100 -7.60 14.35 8.67
C ARG A 100 -8.43 13.09 8.80
N VAL A 101 -7.80 11.95 8.58
CA VAL A 101 -8.43 10.63 8.65
C VAL A 101 -8.07 9.99 9.99
N LYS A 102 -9.08 9.70 10.80
CA LYS A 102 -8.91 9.02 12.10
C LYS A 102 -9.46 7.61 12.04
N ILE A 103 -8.71 6.66 12.60
CA ILE A 103 -9.26 5.33 12.88
C ILE A 103 -10.20 5.40 14.09
N THR A 104 -11.36 4.75 13.99
CA THR A 104 -12.32 4.69 15.11
C THR A 104 -12.01 3.48 16.01
N LYS A 105 -12.73 3.37 17.14
CA LYS A 105 -12.68 2.18 17.99
C LYS A 105 -13.08 0.92 17.21
N ALA A 106 -14.12 1.01 16.37
CA ALA A 106 -14.57 -0.08 15.50
C ALA A 106 -13.50 -0.44 14.46
N GLY A 107 -12.81 0.58 13.89
CA GLY A 107 -11.69 0.35 12.98
C GLY A 107 -10.53 -0.39 13.63
N ARG A 108 -10.15 -0.03 14.85
CA ARG A 108 -9.13 -0.75 15.61
C ARG A 108 -9.51 -2.19 15.93
N SER A 109 -10.78 -2.41 16.30
CA SER A 109 -11.29 -3.77 16.53
C SER A 109 -11.21 -4.60 15.25
N ARG A 110 -11.68 -4.06 14.12
CA ARG A 110 -11.59 -4.74 12.81
C ARG A 110 -10.15 -5.03 12.41
N LEU A 111 -9.24 -4.10 12.64
CA LEU A 111 -7.81 -4.30 12.38
C LEU A 111 -7.21 -5.38 13.27
N ALA A 112 -7.59 -5.43 14.55
CA ALA A 112 -7.15 -6.46 15.49
C ALA A 112 -7.61 -7.85 15.04
N ASP A 113 -8.85 -8.00 14.56
CA ASP A 113 -9.40 -9.25 14.02
C ASP A 113 -8.69 -9.67 12.72
N ALA A 114 -8.27 -8.72 11.91
CA ALA A 114 -7.57 -8.96 10.65
C ALA A 114 -6.09 -9.33 10.82
N ARG A 115 -5.43 -8.89 11.90
CA ARG A 115 -3.99 -9.13 12.13
C ARG A 115 -3.57 -10.61 12.13
N PRO A 116 -4.30 -11.54 12.78
CA PRO A 116 -3.98 -12.97 12.69
C PRO A 116 -4.07 -13.51 11.27
N LEU A 117 -5.07 -13.08 10.49
CA LEU A 117 -5.24 -13.48 9.10
C LEU A 117 -4.09 -12.96 8.22
N TRP A 118 -3.70 -11.70 8.43
CA TRP A 118 -2.52 -11.12 7.78
C TRP A 118 -1.26 -11.91 8.13
N SER A 119 -1.07 -12.30 9.40
CA SER A 119 0.08 -13.08 9.83
C SER A 119 0.13 -14.44 9.15
N VAL A 120 -1.02 -15.09 8.92
CA VAL A 120 -1.10 -16.35 8.16
C VAL A 120 -0.65 -16.14 6.71
N ALA A 121 -1.09 -15.07 6.04
CA ALA A 121 -0.64 -14.74 4.69
C ALA A 121 0.86 -14.48 4.64
N GLN A 122 1.37 -13.71 5.60
CA GLN A 122 2.80 -13.41 5.73
C GLN A 122 3.63 -14.68 5.87
N GLN A 123 3.22 -15.56 6.78
CA GLN A 123 3.90 -16.83 7.02
C GLN A 123 3.90 -17.73 5.78
N ARG A 124 2.75 -17.88 5.10
CA ARG A 124 2.65 -18.67 3.87
C ARG A 124 3.56 -18.15 2.76
N PHE A 125 3.65 -16.84 2.62
CA PHE A 125 4.57 -16.23 1.65
C PHE A 125 6.03 -16.53 2.00
N GLU A 126 6.41 -16.36 3.26
CA GLU A 126 7.77 -16.61 3.74
C GLU A 126 8.15 -18.09 3.68
N ASP A 127 7.22 -19.00 3.92
CA ASP A 127 7.45 -20.45 3.78
C ASP A 127 7.65 -20.86 2.32
N GLY A 128 6.89 -20.28 1.40
CA GLY A 128 6.99 -20.58 -0.03
C GLY A 128 8.18 -19.91 -0.72
N PHE A 129 8.55 -18.72 -0.31
CA PHE A 129 9.61 -17.90 -0.93
C PHE A 129 10.98 -18.10 -0.26
N GLY A 130 10.98 -18.50 1.01
CA GLY A 130 12.13 -18.52 1.90
C GLY A 130 12.23 -17.23 2.72
N LYS A 131 12.36 -17.35 4.04
CA LYS A 131 12.34 -16.21 4.98
C LYS A 131 13.39 -15.14 4.65
N ARG A 132 14.61 -15.56 4.34
CA ARG A 132 15.71 -14.65 3.99
C ARG A 132 15.42 -13.93 2.67
N ALA A 133 15.06 -14.68 1.62
CA ALA A 133 14.76 -14.10 0.31
C ALA A 133 13.55 -13.15 0.37
N ALA A 134 12.52 -13.49 1.16
CA ALA A 134 11.36 -12.62 1.39
C ALA A 134 11.75 -11.31 2.09
N ALA A 135 12.66 -11.36 3.07
CA ALA A 135 13.16 -10.17 3.76
C ALA A 135 14.01 -9.28 2.84
N GLU A 136 14.88 -9.87 2.03
CA GLU A 136 15.70 -9.16 1.04
C GLU A 136 14.82 -8.50 -0.02
N LEU A 137 13.84 -9.22 -0.58
CA LEU A 137 12.87 -8.68 -1.55
C LEU A 137 12.11 -7.50 -0.95
N ARG A 138 11.57 -7.64 0.26
CA ARG A 138 10.84 -6.58 0.95
C ARG A 138 11.69 -5.33 1.14
N SER A 139 12.96 -5.49 1.54
CA SER A 139 13.91 -4.38 1.68
C SER A 139 14.11 -3.63 0.36
N ILE A 140 14.34 -4.36 -0.74
CA ILE A 140 14.49 -3.78 -2.08
C ILE A 140 13.25 -3.00 -2.49
N LEU A 141 12.06 -3.60 -2.32
CA LEU A 141 10.80 -2.97 -2.70
C LEU A 141 10.48 -1.73 -1.87
N VAL A 142 10.74 -1.75 -0.57
CA VAL A 142 10.54 -0.58 0.31
C VAL A 142 11.47 0.56 -0.04
N ASN A 143 12.75 0.26 -0.32
CA ASN A 143 13.73 1.29 -0.72
C ASN A 143 13.37 1.91 -2.08
N ASN A 144 12.89 1.09 -3.01
CA ASN A 144 12.40 1.58 -4.30
C ASN A 144 11.17 2.49 -4.13
N ALA A 145 10.18 2.07 -3.33
CA ALA A 145 8.98 2.85 -3.07
C ALA A 145 9.26 4.21 -2.38
N ARG A 146 10.38 4.34 -1.67
CA ARG A 146 10.86 5.61 -1.07
C ARG A 146 11.61 6.51 -2.05
N GLY A 147 11.69 6.14 -3.33
CA GLY A 147 12.40 6.91 -4.33
C GLY A 147 13.93 6.84 -4.24
N GLN A 148 14.49 5.97 -3.40
CA GLN A 148 15.95 5.87 -3.21
C GLN A 148 16.67 5.25 -4.41
N SER A 149 15.95 4.53 -5.26
CA SER A 149 16.54 3.83 -6.41
C SER A 149 16.09 4.39 -7.77
N LEU A 150 14.99 5.14 -7.81
CA LEU A 150 14.39 5.68 -9.03
C LEU A 150 13.92 7.11 -8.76
N ALA A 151 14.62 8.10 -9.30
CA ALA A 151 14.13 9.46 -9.38
C ALA A 151 12.96 9.51 -10.39
N VAL A 152 11.82 10.08 -9.98
CA VAL A 152 10.72 10.41 -10.89
C VAL A 152 10.96 11.83 -11.41
N GLU A 153 10.62 12.11 -12.68
CA GLU A 153 10.68 13.47 -13.22
C GLU A 153 9.94 14.44 -12.30
N GLY A 154 10.64 15.42 -11.76
CA GLY A 154 10.15 16.32 -10.71
C GLY A 154 10.99 16.29 -9.42
N ASP A 155 11.73 15.21 -9.18
CA ASP A 155 12.72 15.11 -8.11
C ASP A 155 14.14 15.45 -8.57
N LEU A 156 14.33 15.73 -9.88
CA LEU A 156 15.60 16.16 -10.44
C LEU A 156 15.80 17.65 -10.14
N PRO A 157 16.96 18.06 -9.62
CA PRO A 157 17.28 19.47 -9.47
C PRO A 157 17.22 20.16 -10.83
N PRO A 158 16.78 21.42 -10.92
CA PRO A 158 16.80 22.17 -12.17
C PRO A 158 18.23 22.25 -12.70
N SER A 159 18.39 22.00 -14.00
CA SER A 159 19.65 22.03 -14.76
C SER A 159 20.27 23.41 -14.72
#